data_02eb930d9434027490b90b7d77fa3bc6
#
_entry.id   02eb930d9434027490b90b7d77fa3bc6
#
_cell.length_a   1.000
_cell.length_b   1.000
_cell.length_c   1.000
_cell.angle_alpha   90.00
_cell.angle_beta   90.00
_cell.angle_gamma   90.00
#
_symmetry.space_group_name_H-M   'P 1'
#
loop_
_entity.id
_entity.type
_entity.pdbx_description
1 polymer ?
#
loop_
_entity_poly.entity_id
_entity_poly.type
_entity_poly.pdbx_seq_one_letter_code
_entity_poly.pdbx_strand_id
1 'polypeptide(L)'
;MNTYIQNSLRLLVGTLALGSITAQAESQFSLGGGVISTSSPYAGTDSETLFLPIITYQGERLSFKGLSLDYKLVEQQGFNWSLVLEPGDNFDTSDSDLAAIKALDDRKLSLYAGTQVSYTASFGKISASATHDVIGHGDGAKFKTNYSYPIKLSKQLMLVPSVGVELNSSDVSNYYYGVAQGESTTYAPYELGSTVNYNAGLFLMYYINKNWNVNAMVNYKQLDSDIEDSPIIDTDNTTTVMMSVNYRF
;
A
#
# COMPACT_ATOMS: atom_id res chain seq x y z
N MET A 1 -0.01 -0.85 25.89
CA MET A 1 -0.02 0.24 24.92
C MET A 1 1.41 0.36 24.43
N ASN A 2 1.64 -0.27 23.29
CA ASN A 2 2.95 -0.71 22.84
C ASN A 2 3.92 0.42 22.50
N THR A 3 5.12 0.34 23.06
CA THR A 3 6.25 1.28 22.90
C THR A 3 6.76 1.35 21.45
N TYR A 4 6.41 0.36 20.60
CA TYR A 4 6.84 0.26 19.21
C TYR A 4 6.11 1.22 18.27
N ILE A 5 4.84 1.54 18.52
CA ILE A 5 4.08 2.54 17.74
C ILE A 5 4.71 3.94 17.89
N GLN A 6 5.34 4.23 19.03
CA GLN A 6 6.01 5.53 19.24
C GLN A 6 7.33 5.67 18.47
N ASN A 7 8.00 4.57 18.16
CA ASN A 7 9.29 4.62 17.45
C ASN A 7 9.10 4.70 15.93
N SER A 8 8.06 4.07 15.38
CA SER A 8 7.75 4.16 13.94
C SER A 8 7.23 5.56 13.55
N LEU A 9 6.54 6.23 14.47
CA LEU A 9 6.01 7.58 14.22
C LEU A 9 7.07 8.70 14.34
N ARG A 10 8.19 8.46 15.04
CA ARG A 10 9.25 9.47 15.21
C ARG A 10 10.11 9.71 13.98
N LEU A 11 10.11 8.81 13.01
CA LEU A 11 10.85 8.96 11.76
C LEU A 11 10.11 9.81 10.70
N LEU A 12 8.84 10.13 10.92
CA LEU A 12 8.01 10.89 9.95
C LEU A 12 7.92 12.40 10.23
N VAL A 13 8.53 12.91 11.30
CA VAL A 13 8.62 14.35 11.61
C VAL A 13 10.02 14.89 11.25
N GLY A 14 10.48 14.57 10.05
CA GLY A 14 11.62 15.23 9.42
C GLY A 14 11.16 16.59 8.89
N THR A 15 11.71 17.64 9.43
CA THR A 15 11.58 19.06 9.14
C THR A 15 11.33 19.36 7.66
N LEU A 16 10.10 19.67 7.28
CA LEU A 16 9.76 20.35 6.01
C LEU A 16 10.31 21.78 6.09
N ALA A 17 11.52 21.99 5.62
CA ALA A 17 12.00 23.31 5.28
C ALA A 17 11.21 23.81 4.07
N LEU A 18 10.23 24.67 4.30
CA LEU A 18 9.48 25.37 3.26
C LEU A 18 10.43 26.35 2.55
N GLY A 19 11.15 25.86 1.55
CA GLY A 19 11.80 26.71 0.56
C GLY A 19 10.73 27.33 -0.34
N SER A 20 10.76 28.64 -0.48
CA SER A 20 9.88 29.42 -1.36
C SER A 20 10.01 28.93 -2.80
N ILE A 21 9.02 28.17 -3.29
CA ILE A 21 8.90 27.75 -4.69
C ILE A 21 7.99 28.74 -5.39
N THR A 22 8.53 29.42 -6.39
CA THR A 22 7.81 30.31 -7.30
C THR A 22 6.70 29.56 -8.03
N ALA A 23 5.52 30.14 -8.03
CA ALA A 23 4.26 29.61 -8.54
C ALA A 23 4.31 29.24 -10.03
N GLN A 24 3.86 27.98 -10.35
CA GLN A 24 3.16 27.64 -11.60
C GLN A 24 2.68 26.18 -11.57
N ALA A 25 1.63 25.98 -11.00
CA ALA A 25 0.54 25.00 -10.93
C ALA A 25 0.08 25.04 -9.48
N GLU A 26 -1.19 25.25 -9.24
CA GLU A 26 -1.70 25.28 -7.85
C GLU A 26 -1.43 23.94 -7.21
N SER A 27 -0.38 23.89 -6.36
CA SER A 27 -0.10 22.72 -5.57
C SER A 27 -1.27 22.49 -4.61
N GLN A 28 -1.83 21.31 -4.63
CA GLN A 28 -2.94 20.95 -3.75
C GLN A 28 -2.36 20.23 -2.51
N PHE A 29 -2.60 20.82 -1.37
CA PHE A 29 -2.26 20.22 -0.08
C PHE A 29 -3.55 19.86 0.65
N SER A 30 -3.60 18.66 1.23
CA SER A 30 -4.71 18.25 2.09
C SER A 30 -4.19 17.58 3.35
N LEU A 31 -4.91 17.83 4.44
CA LEU A 31 -4.66 17.21 5.73
C LEU A 31 -5.96 16.58 6.23
N GLY A 32 -5.86 15.40 6.78
CA GLY A 32 -7.03 14.68 7.28
C GLY A 32 -6.69 13.65 8.34
N GLY A 33 -7.72 12.93 8.74
CA GLY A 33 -7.61 11.76 9.59
C GLY A 33 -8.45 10.63 9.05
N GLY A 34 -8.01 9.42 9.27
CA GLY A 34 -8.72 8.25 8.81
C GLY A 34 -8.48 7.02 9.68
N VAL A 35 -9.30 6.03 9.45
CA VAL A 35 -9.16 4.70 10.00
C VAL A 35 -8.98 3.72 8.85
N ILE A 36 -8.04 2.81 8.99
CA ILE A 36 -7.82 1.69 8.09
C ILE A 36 -7.88 0.40 8.89
N SER A 37 -8.56 -0.60 8.35
CA SER A 37 -8.62 -1.94 8.91
C SER A 37 -8.27 -2.94 7.81
N THR A 38 -7.32 -3.84 8.10
CA THR A 38 -6.86 -4.86 7.16
C THR A 38 -6.93 -6.22 7.85
N SER A 39 -7.55 -7.20 7.18
CA SER A 39 -7.51 -8.59 7.64
C SER A 39 -6.11 -9.16 7.44
N SER A 40 -5.65 -9.94 8.41
CA SER A 40 -4.37 -10.65 8.30
C SER A 40 -4.57 -12.00 7.59
N PRO A 41 -3.66 -12.41 6.70
CA PRO A 41 -3.68 -13.75 6.15
C PRO A 41 -2.97 -14.76 7.06
N TYR A 42 -2.21 -14.30 8.05
CA TYR A 42 -1.40 -15.14 8.92
C TYR A 42 -2.24 -15.88 9.97
N ALA A 43 -1.88 -17.11 10.24
CA ALA A 43 -2.58 -18.01 11.15
C ALA A 43 -2.71 -17.43 12.57
N GLY A 44 -3.93 -17.47 13.10
CA GLY A 44 -4.25 -16.99 14.45
C GLY A 44 -4.05 -15.49 14.64
N THR A 45 -4.13 -14.69 13.57
CA THR A 45 -3.95 -13.23 13.63
C THR A 45 -5.23 -12.52 13.25
N ASP A 46 -5.72 -11.65 14.12
CA ASP A 46 -6.91 -10.83 13.89
C ASP A 46 -6.62 -9.68 12.91
N SER A 47 -7.71 -9.05 12.47
CA SER A 47 -7.62 -7.82 11.66
C SER A 47 -6.98 -6.69 12.44
N GLU A 48 -6.02 -6.01 11.83
CA GLU A 48 -5.40 -4.81 12.40
C GLU A 48 -6.20 -3.56 12.03
N THR A 49 -6.43 -2.68 13.01
CA THR A 49 -7.11 -1.40 12.81
C THR A 49 -6.25 -0.26 13.31
N LEU A 50 -5.93 0.67 12.41
CA LEU A 50 -5.06 1.81 12.68
C LEU A 50 -5.79 3.13 12.45
N PHE A 51 -5.53 4.11 13.34
CA PHE A 51 -5.90 5.51 13.13
C PHE A 51 -4.68 6.25 12.59
N LEU A 52 -4.82 6.85 11.42
CA LEU A 52 -3.72 7.47 10.70
C LEU A 52 -4.01 8.94 10.37
N PRO A 53 -3.03 9.84 10.55
CA PRO A 53 -3.06 11.13 9.89
C PRO A 53 -2.92 10.92 8.38
N ILE A 54 -3.75 11.59 7.59
CA ILE A 54 -3.70 11.51 6.13
C ILE A 54 -3.18 12.85 5.62
N ILE A 55 -1.99 12.80 5.04
CA ILE A 55 -1.35 13.95 4.41
C ILE A 55 -1.28 13.66 2.92
N THR A 56 -1.79 14.58 2.10
CA THR A 56 -1.62 14.50 0.64
C THR A 56 -1.08 15.81 0.10
N TYR A 57 -0.14 15.69 -0.80
CA TYR A 57 0.40 16.81 -1.55
C TYR A 57 0.45 16.43 -3.03
N GLN A 58 -0.05 17.30 -3.88
CA GLN A 58 0.03 17.14 -5.32
C GLN A 58 0.59 18.41 -5.93
N GLY A 59 1.88 18.40 -6.23
CA GLY A 59 2.56 19.48 -6.94
C GLY A 59 2.73 19.14 -8.43
N GLU A 60 3.45 20.00 -9.13
CA GLU A 60 3.74 19.84 -10.56
C GLU A 60 4.45 18.51 -10.84
N ARG A 61 5.52 18.22 -10.11
CA ARG A 61 6.33 17.00 -10.28
C ARG A 61 6.24 16.04 -9.10
N LEU A 62 6.17 16.56 -7.90
CA LEU A 62 6.15 15.76 -6.68
C LEU A 62 4.72 15.55 -6.19
N SER A 63 4.36 14.32 -5.91
CA SER A 63 3.10 13.97 -5.26
C SER A 63 3.38 13.04 -4.07
N PHE A 64 2.69 13.32 -2.96
CA PHE A 64 2.72 12.50 -1.77
C PHE A 64 1.30 12.12 -1.40
N LYS A 65 1.03 10.84 -1.21
CA LYS A 65 -0.29 10.31 -0.86
C LYS A 65 -0.14 9.27 0.25
N GLY A 66 -0.44 9.67 1.46
CA GLY A 66 -0.25 8.83 2.63
C GLY A 66 1.23 8.51 2.84
N LEU A 67 1.67 7.31 2.55
CA LEU A 67 3.06 6.88 2.69
C LEU A 67 3.79 6.71 1.35
N SER A 68 3.11 6.96 0.23
CA SER A 68 3.69 6.80 -1.10
C SER A 68 4.12 8.14 -1.68
N LEU A 69 5.28 8.15 -2.31
CA LEU A 69 5.87 9.31 -2.98
C LEU A 69 6.01 9.02 -4.47
N ASP A 70 5.55 9.94 -5.30
CA ASP A 70 5.69 9.90 -6.76
C ASP A 70 6.44 11.15 -7.24
N TYR A 71 7.47 10.95 -8.07
CA TYR A 71 8.15 12.04 -8.76
C TYR A 71 7.98 11.89 -10.27
N LYS A 72 7.20 12.79 -10.89
CA LYS A 72 6.92 12.78 -12.33
C LYS A 72 8.16 13.15 -13.14
N LEU A 73 8.57 12.26 -14.03
CA LEU A 73 9.65 12.50 -15.01
C LEU A 73 9.07 13.09 -16.31
N VAL A 74 7.96 12.49 -16.78
CA VAL A 74 7.26 12.86 -18.01
C VAL A 74 5.76 12.87 -17.75
N GLU A 75 5.08 13.91 -18.20
CA GLU A 75 3.61 13.97 -18.22
C GLU A 75 3.19 14.59 -19.56
N GLN A 76 2.57 13.81 -20.43
CA GLN A 76 2.17 14.27 -21.75
C GLN A 76 0.96 13.49 -22.28
N GLN A 77 -0.11 14.21 -22.67
CA GLN A 77 -1.28 13.63 -23.38
C GLN A 77 -1.89 12.38 -22.71
N GLY A 78 -2.02 12.42 -21.37
CA GLY A 78 -2.54 11.30 -20.58
C GLY A 78 -1.49 10.25 -20.19
N PHE A 79 -0.32 10.26 -20.81
CA PHE A 79 0.83 9.43 -20.41
C PHE A 79 1.57 10.10 -19.23
N ASN A 80 1.92 9.31 -18.23
CA ASN A 80 2.75 9.73 -17.12
C ASN A 80 3.82 8.66 -16.87
N TRP A 81 5.07 9.10 -16.68
CA TRP A 81 6.17 8.28 -16.22
C TRP A 81 6.75 8.91 -14.95
N SER A 82 6.83 8.15 -13.87
CA SER A 82 7.30 8.61 -12.57
C SER A 82 8.26 7.64 -11.90
N LEU A 83 9.08 8.18 -11.01
CA LEU A 83 9.74 7.39 -9.97
C LEU A 83 8.78 7.27 -8.81
N VAL A 84 8.77 6.11 -8.16
CA VAL A 84 7.88 5.82 -7.04
C VAL A 84 8.66 5.29 -5.85
N LEU A 85 8.20 5.66 -4.66
CA LEU A 85 8.64 5.11 -3.39
C LEU A 85 7.38 4.74 -2.60
N GLU A 86 7.26 3.48 -2.21
CA GLU A 86 6.07 2.96 -1.53
C GLU A 86 6.47 2.02 -0.39
N PRO A 87 5.72 2.00 0.72
CA PRO A 87 5.92 1.00 1.77
C PRO A 87 5.50 -0.38 1.26
N GLY A 88 6.16 -1.39 1.80
CA GLY A 88 5.74 -2.79 1.67
C GLY A 88 4.78 -3.20 2.77
N ASP A 89 4.60 -4.51 2.87
CA ASP A 89 3.84 -5.13 3.95
C ASP A 89 4.73 -5.28 5.21
N ASN A 90 4.13 -5.60 6.34
CA ASN A 90 4.80 -5.99 7.58
C ASN A 90 3.92 -6.99 8.34
N PHE A 91 4.54 -7.77 9.19
CA PHE A 91 3.85 -8.66 10.11
C PHE A 91 4.67 -8.78 11.40
N ASP A 92 4.06 -8.38 12.52
CA ASP A 92 4.60 -8.60 13.86
C ASP A 92 4.06 -9.96 14.36
N THR A 93 4.93 -10.92 14.56
CA THR A 93 4.54 -12.28 14.97
C THR A 93 3.88 -12.31 16.34
N SER A 94 4.11 -11.31 17.18
CA SER A 94 3.45 -11.16 18.48
C SER A 94 1.94 -10.92 18.39
N ASP A 95 1.43 -10.50 17.23
CA ASP A 95 0.00 -10.24 16.99
C ASP A 95 -0.81 -11.54 16.78
N SER A 96 -0.16 -12.67 16.54
CA SER A 96 -0.83 -13.97 16.44
C SER A 96 -1.15 -14.52 17.83
N ASP A 97 -2.26 -15.25 17.95
CA ASP A 97 -2.59 -16.00 19.16
C ASP A 97 -1.84 -17.35 19.26
N LEU A 98 -1.24 -17.81 18.16
CA LEU A 98 -0.55 -19.09 18.08
C LEU A 98 0.91 -18.97 18.54
N ALA A 99 1.30 -19.75 19.54
CA ALA A 99 2.67 -19.77 20.04
C ALA A 99 3.70 -20.17 18.98
N ALA A 100 3.30 -20.99 18.01
CA ALA A 100 4.15 -21.40 16.91
C ALA A 100 4.48 -20.26 15.93
N ILE A 101 3.53 -19.34 15.70
CA ILE A 101 3.73 -18.12 14.89
C ILE A 101 4.58 -17.12 15.69
N LYS A 102 4.29 -16.92 16.98
CA LYS A 102 5.08 -16.05 17.86
C LYS A 102 6.55 -16.39 17.97
N ALA A 103 6.92 -17.63 17.64
CA ALA A 103 8.29 -18.11 17.66
C ALA A 103 9.06 -17.85 16.35
N LEU A 104 8.40 -17.34 15.33
CA LEU A 104 9.01 -16.95 14.05
C LEU A 104 9.62 -15.55 14.13
N ASP A 105 10.45 -15.23 13.15
CA ASP A 105 10.99 -13.88 12.98
C ASP A 105 9.91 -12.92 12.46
N ASP A 106 9.93 -11.66 12.93
CA ASP A 106 9.05 -10.61 12.43
C ASP A 106 9.32 -10.29 10.96
N ARG A 107 8.26 -10.08 10.19
CA ARG A 107 8.36 -9.57 8.82
C ARG A 107 8.31 -8.05 8.85
N LYS A 108 9.47 -7.42 8.85
CA LYS A 108 9.60 -5.97 8.98
C LYS A 108 9.11 -5.26 7.74
N LEU A 109 8.62 -4.04 7.94
CA LEU A 109 8.19 -3.17 6.86
C LEU A 109 9.33 -2.94 5.87
N SER A 110 9.13 -3.32 4.60
CA SER A 110 10.03 -2.99 3.50
C SER A 110 9.70 -1.62 2.90
N LEU A 111 10.65 -1.05 2.17
CA LEU A 111 10.45 0.16 1.39
C LEU A 111 10.86 -0.12 -0.06
N TYR A 112 9.91 0.04 -0.97
CA TYR A 112 10.10 -0.26 -2.39
C TYR A 112 10.29 1.03 -3.18
N ALA A 113 11.36 1.11 -3.95
CA ALA A 113 11.62 2.19 -4.90
C ALA A 113 11.67 1.65 -6.33
N GLY A 114 11.22 2.46 -7.29
CA GLY A 114 11.24 2.05 -8.68
C GLY A 114 10.58 3.04 -9.62
N THR A 115 9.95 2.51 -10.66
CA THR A 115 9.32 3.32 -11.70
C THR A 115 7.89 2.89 -11.96
N GLN A 116 7.07 3.84 -12.35
CA GLN A 116 5.69 3.63 -12.76
C GLN A 116 5.40 4.36 -14.06
N VAL A 117 4.72 3.68 -14.96
CA VAL A 117 4.10 4.29 -16.13
C VAL A 117 2.59 4.21 -16.00
N SER A 118 1.88 5.22 -16.48
CA SER A 118 0.42 5.18 -16.55
C SER A 118 -0.10 5.92 -17.76
N TYR A 119 -1.27 5.50 -18.22
CA TYR A 119 -1.99 6.14 -19.31
C TYR A 119 -3.45 6.35 -18.92
N THR A 120 -3.90 7.60 -19.02
CA THR A 120 -5.28 8.00 -18.72
C THR A 120 -5.98 8.46 -19.97
N ALA A 121 -7.13 7.87 -20.26
CA ALA A 121 -7.97 8.20 -21.42
C ALA A 121 -9.46 8.13 -21.04
N SER A 122 -10.34 8.26 -22.01
CA SER A 122 -11.80 8.15 -21.81
C SER A 122 -12.25 6.77 -21.29
N PHE A 123 -11.48 5.72 -21.57
CA PHE A 123 -11.75 4.37 -21.06
C PHE A 123 -11.26 4.14 -19.62
N GLY A 124 -10.63 5.11 -18.96
CA GLY A 124 -10.08 4.98 -17.61
C GLY A 124 -8.57 5.17 -17.55
N LYS A 125 -7.94 4.64 -16.48
CA LYS A 125 -6.51 4.70 -16.26
C LYS A 125 -5.93 3.29 -16.15
N ILE A 126 -4.89 3.02 -16.94
CA ILE A 126 -4.04 1.83 -16.80
C ILE A 126 -2.70 2.29 -16.23
N SER A 127 -2.14 1.52 -15.30
CA SER A 127 -0.78 1.75 -14.78
C SER A 127 -0.02 0.44 -14.65
N ALA A 128 1.30 0.55 -14.76
CA ALA A 128 2.24 -0.53 -14.48
C ALA A 128 3.43 0.02 -13.71
N SER A 129 3.87 -0.66 -12.66
CA SER A 129 5.05 -0.32 -11.87
C SER A 129 5.98 -1.50 -11.71
N ALA A 130 7.28 -1.20 -11.61
CA ALA A 130 8.32 -2.14 -11.24
C ALA A 130 9.14 -1.50 -10.12
N THR A 131 9.18 -2.15 -8.97
CA THR A 131 9.84 -1.65 -7.76
C THR A 131 10.69 -2.75 -7.13
N HIS A 132 11.72 -2.33 -6.39
CA HIS A 132 12.63 -3.21 -5.66
C HIS A 132 12.78 -2.72 -4.23
N ASP A 133 12.95 -3.63 -3.28
CA ASP A 133 13.23 -3.30 -1.89
C ASP A 133 14.57 -2.57 -1.77
N VAL A 134 14.57 -1.38 -1.17
CA VAL A 134 15.76 -0.52 -1.05
C VAL A 134 16.32 -0.47 0.37
N ILE A 135 15.69 -1.16 1.32
CA ILE A 135 16.17 -1.25 2.70
C ILE A 135 16.62 -2.66 3.09
N GLY A 136 16.47 -3.64 2.18
CA GLY A 136 17.05 -4.98 2.30
C GLY A 136 16.36 -5.90 3.31
N HIS A 137 15.08 -5.73 3.57
CA HIS A 137 14.34 -6.66 4.42
C HIS A 137 13.92 -7.92 3.64
N GLY A 138 13.30 -7.77 2.48
CA GLY A 138 12.94 -8.87 1.59
C GLY A 138 13.84 -8.99 0.35
N ASP A 139 14.67 -7.98 0.09
CA ASP A 139 15.64 -7.87 -1.03
C ASP A 139 15.08 -8.33 -2.39
N GLY A 140 13.80 -8.10 -2.61
CA GLY A 140 13.10 -8.61 -3.78
C GLY A 140 12.37 -7.51 -4.57
N ALA A 141 11.83 -7.91 -5.71
CA ALA A 141 11.13 -7.04 -6.65
C ALA A 141 9.63 -7.30 -6.68
N LYS A 142 8.85 -6.24 -6.93
CA LYS A 142 7.41 -6.31 -7.20
C LYS A 142 7.12 -5.70 -8.57
N PHE A 143 6.24 -6.33 -9.32
CA PHE A 143 5.65 -5.78 -10.53
C PHE A 143 4.14 -5.72 -10.37
N LYS A 144 3.55 -4.53 -10.55
CA LYS A 144 2.12 -4.33 -10.38
C LYS A 144 1.51 -3.76 -11.66
N THR A 145 0.32 -4.22 -12.01
CA THR A 145 -0.53 -3.59 -13.00
C THR A 145 -1.87 -3.27 -12.38
N ASN A 146 -2.45 -2.14 -12.77
CA ASN A 146 -3.77 -1.75 -12.28
C ASN A 146 -4.56 -1.05 -13.38
N TYR A 147 -5.85 -1.37 -13.46
CA TYR A 147 -6.83 -0.63 -14.22
C TYR A 147 -7.87 -0.03 -13.29
N SER A 148 -8.22 1.24 -13.51
CA SER A 148 -9.26 1.94 -12.74
C SER A 148 -10.12 2.81 -13.65
N TYR A 149 -11.40 2.92 -13.30
CA TYR A 149 -12.37 3.70 -14.07
C TYR A 149 -13.16 4.67 -13.19
N PRO A 150 -12.85 5.99 -13.23
CA PRO A 150 -13.59 6.98 -12.45
C PRO A 150 -15.01 7.20 -12.98
N ILE A 151 -16.00 6.97 -12.14
CA ILE A 151 -17.44 7.16 -12.44
C ILE A 151 -17.96 8.33 -11.60
N LYS A 152 -18.35 9.42 -12.28
CA LYS A 152 -19.00 10.55 -11.62
C LYS A 152 -20.49 10.25 -11.45
N LEU A 153 -20.89 9.84 -10.24
CA LEU A 153 -22.30 9.57 -9.92
C LEU A 153 -23.11 10.85 -9.72
N SER A 154 -22.45 11.92 -9.24
CA SER A 154 -23.03 13.26 -9.13
C SER A 154 -21.92 14.32 -9.18
N LYS A 155 -22.29 15.61 -8.99
CA LYS A 155 -21.29 16.69 -8.83
C LYS A 155 -20.41 16.52 -7.59
N GLN A 156 -20.90 15.80 -6.59
CA GLN A 156 -20.25 15.64 -5.29
C GLN A 156 -19.71 14.23 -5.06
N LEU A 157 -20.17 13.24 -5.83
CA LEU A 157 -19.88 11.83 -5.59
C LEU A 157 -19.16 11.19 -6.77
N MET A 158 -17.99 10.66 -6.51
CA MET A 158 -17.18 9.90 -7.47
C MET A 158 -16.91 8.49 -6.91
N LEU A 159 -17.09 7.51 -7.76
CA LEU A 159 -16.78 6.11 -7.51
C LEU A 159 -15.65 5.67 -8.45
N VAL A 160 -14.67 4.94 -7.94
CA VAL A 160 -13.54 4.46 -8.75
C VAL A 160 -13.35 2.97 -8.49
N PRO A 161 -14.01 2.08 -9.26
CA PRO A 161 -13.65 0.67 -9.28
C PRO A 161 -12.26 0.48 -9.88
N SER A 162 -11.55 -0.54 -9.39
CA SER A 162 -10.23 -0.93 -9.88
C SER A 162 -10.02 -2.43 -9.79
N VAL A 163 -9.18 -2.93 -10.69
CA VAL A 163 -8.67 -4.31 -10.67
C VAL A 163 -7.19 -4.28 -10.99
N GLY A 164 -6.44 -5.22 -10.43
CA GLY A 164 -4.99 -5.25 -10.62
C GLY A 164 -4.40 -6.64 -10.41
N VAL A 165 -3.14 -6.75 -10.80
CA VAL A 165 -2.30 -7.92 -10.61
C VAL A 165 -0.98 -7.48 -10.01
N GLU A 166 -0.49 -8.22 -9.03
CA GLU A 166 0.78 -8.03 -8.37
C GLU A 166 1.60 -9.31 -8.50
N LEU A 167 2.77 -9.21 -9.14
CA LEU A 167 3.79 -10.27 -9.13
C LEU A 167 4.85 -9.91 -8.10
N ASN A 168 5.14 -10.86 -7.22
CA ASN A 168 6.24 -10.79 -6.28
C ASN A 168 7.35 -11.73 -6.74
N SER A 169 8.62 -11.30 -6.63
CA SER A 169 9.74 -12.22 -6.79
C SER A 169 9.74 -13.27 -5.67
N SER A 170 10.48 -14.36 -5.88
CA SER A 170 10.68 -15.41 -4.87
C SER A 170 11.18 -14.83 -3.54
N ASP A 171 12.06 -13.83 -3.58
CA ASP A 171 12.62 -13.24 -2.36
C ASP A 171 11.55 -12.51 -1.55
N VAL A 172 10.66 -11.73 -2.21
CA VAL A 172 9.50 -11.11 -1.55
C VAL A 172 8.55 -12.17 -0.99
N SER A 173 8.23 -13.20 -1.79
CA SER A 173 7.30 -14.25 -1.39
C SER A 173 7.84 -15.04 -0.20
N ASN A 174 9.10 -15.42 -0.22
CA ASN A 174 9.76 -16.13 0.89
C ASN A 174 9.88 -15.27 2.14
N TYR A 175 10.22 -13.99 2.00
CA TYR A 175 10.35 -13.10 3.15
C TYR A 175 9.03 -12.97 3.92
N TYR A 176 7.91 -12.78 3.22
CA TYR A 176 6.61 -12.56 3.90
C TYR A 176 5.91 -13.88 4.23
N TYR A 177 5.97 -14.88 3.37
CA TYR A 177 5.11 -16.06 3.48
C TYR A 177 5.87 -17.37 3.61
N GLY A 178 7.20 -17.36 3.51
CA GLY A 178 8.03 -18.53 3.69
C GLY A 178 8.33 -18.84 5.16
N VAL A 179 8.85 -20.06 5.38
CA VAL A 179 9.47 -20.48 6.64
C VAL A 179 10.90 -20.91 6.34
N ALA A 180 11.87 -20.12 6.82
CA ALA A 180 13.29 -20.39 6.56
C ALA A 180 13.77 -21.67 7.28
N GLN A 181 14.83 -22.29 6.76
CA GLN A 181 15.42 -23.46 7.40
C GLN A 181 15.95 -23.09 8.80
N GLY A 182 15.42 -23.77 9.83
CA GLY A 182 15.80 -23.53 11.23
C GLY A 182 15.08 -22.36 11.92
N GLU A 183 14.20 -21.64 11.22
CA GLU A 183 13.39 -20.55 11.79
C GLU A 183 12.34 -21.10 12.79
N SER A 184 11.78 -22.27 12.52
CA SER A 184 10.74 -22.86 13.34
C SER A 184 11.11 -24.27 13.81
N THR A 185 10.67 -24.59 15.02
CA THR A 185 10.69 -25.97 15.55
C THR A 185 9.37 -26.72 15.32
N THR A 186 8.32 -25.97 14.94
CA THR A 186 6.95 -26.48 14.75
C THR A 186 6.61 -26.68 13.28
N TYR A 187 6.98 -25.70 12.45
CA TYR A 187 6.71 -25.74 11.02
C TYR A 187 7.93 -26.25 10.25
N ALA A 188 7.69 -27.09 9.25
CA ALA A 188 8.73 -27.45 8.29
C ALA A 188 9.12 -26.23 7.45
N PRO A 189 10.37 -26.15 6.97
CA PRO A 189 10.76 -25.14 6.00
C PRO A 189 9.82 -25.13 4.80
N TYR A 190 9.43 -23.94 4.37
CA TYR A 190 8.54 -23.72 3.24
C TYR A 190 9.09 -22.63 2.34
N GLU A 191 9.44 -22.98 1.11
CA GLU A 191 10.01 -22.07 0.12
C GLU A 191 9.04 -21.84 -1.03
N LEU A 192 8.82 -20.57 -1.36
CA LEU A 192 7.97 -20.16 -2.47
C LEU A 192 8.80 -19.71 -3.68
N GLY A 193 8.26 -19.97 -4.87
CA GLY A 193 8.67 -19.29 -6.09
C GLY A 193 8.17 -17.83 -6.15
N SER A 194 8.16 -17.27 -7.35
CA SER A 194 7.46 -16.01 -7.62
C SER A 194 5.96 -16.24 -7.55
N THR A 195 5.22 -15.31 -6.93
CA THR A 195 3.78 -15.42 -6.71
C THR A 195 3.00 -14.34 -7.45
N VAL A 196 1.74 -14.62 -7.75
CA VAL A 196 0.82 -13.73 -8.46
C VAL A 196 -0.44 -13.49 -7.64
N ASN A 197 -0.60 -12.27 -7.13
CA ASN A 197 -1.79 -11.88 -6.41
C ASN A 197 -2.73 -11.07 -7.32
N TYR A 198 -4.03 -11.21 -7.11
CA TYR A 198 -5.06 -10.43 -7.80
C TYR A 198 -5.74 -9.50 -6.82
N ASN A 199 -6.06 -8.28 -7.26
CA ASN A 199 -6.79 -7.36 -6.42
C ASN A 199 -7.99 -6.75 -7.15
N ALA A 200 -9.03 -6.44 -6.36
CA ALA A 200 -10.20 -5.70 -6.79
C ALA A 200 -10.54 -4.66 -5.72
N GLY A 201 -10.72 -3.42 -6.15
CA GLY A 201 -10.94 -2.30 -5.24
C GLY A 201 -12.10 -1.42 -5.65
N LEU A 202 -12.66 -0.75 -4.66
CA LEU A 202 -13.67 0.27 -4.85
C LEU A 202 -13.32 1.46 -3.98
N PHE A 203 -13.09 2.62 -4.59
CA PHE A 203 -12.82 3.87 -3.91
C PHE A 203 -13.98 4.83 -4.14
N LEU A 204 -14.49 5.40 -3.07
CA LEU A 204 -15.55 6.40 -3.07
C LEU A 204 -15.02 7.71 -2.52
N MET A 205 -15.31 8.80 -3.23
CA MET A 205 -14.98 10.16 -2.80
C MET A 205 -16.25 11.01 -2.80
N TYR A 206 -16.59 11.57 -1.64
CA TYR A 206 -17.71 12.48 -1.47
C TYR A 206 -17.22 13.87 -1.09
N TYR A 207 -17.49 14.86 -1.92
CA TYR A 207 -17.17 16.26 -1.67
C TYR A 207 -18.32 16.93 -0.90
N ILE A 208 -18.09 17.19 0.39
CA ILE A 208 -19.06 17.96 1.21
C ILE A 208 -19.13 19.39 0.68
N ASN A 209 -17.97 19.98 0.37
CA ASN A 209 -17.83 21.30 -0.25
C ASN A 209 -16.48 21.38 -0.99
N LYS A 210 -16.02 22.59 -1.34
CA LYS A 210 -14.76 22.81 -2.09
C LYS A 210 -13.51 22.36 -1.30
N ASN A 211 -13.57 22.41 0.03
CA ASN A 211 -12.44 22.14 0.91
C ASN A 211 -12.53 20.78 1.61
N TRP A 212 -13.72 20.31 1.94
CA TRP A 212 -13.93 19.08 2.70
C TRP A 212 -14.37 17.92 1.81
N ASN A 213 -13.70 16.78 1.96
CA ASN A 213 -14.14 15.51 1.35
C ASN A 213 -14.06 14.37 2.36
N VAL A 214 -14.90 13.38 2.14
CA VAL A 214 -14.88 12.08 2.81
C VAL A 214 -14.51 11.04 1.77
N ASN A 215 -13.59 10.15 2.12
CA ASN A 215 -13.23 9.02 1.29
C ASN A 215 -13.56 7.72 2.01
N ALA A 216 -13.97 6.74 1.23
CA ALA A 216 -14.10 5.35 1.68
C ALA A 216 -13.44 4.44 0.64
N MET A 217 -12.83 3.36 1.09
CA MET A 217 -12.19 2.37 0.22
C MET A 217 -12.45 0.98 0.78
N VAL A 218 -12.68 0.05 -0.12
CA VAL A 218 -12.53 -1.37 0.13
C VAL A 218 -11.64 -1.95 -0.96
N ASN A 219 -10.69 -2.77 -0.55
CA ASN A 219 -9.82 -3.51 -1.46
C ASN A 219 -9.76 -4.98 -1.00
N TYR A 220 -10.01 -5.87 -1.92
CA TYR A 220 -9.88 -7.31 -1.77
C TYR A 220 -8.65 -7.77 -2.56
N LYS A 221 -7.77 -8.53 -1.92
CA LYS A 221 -6.59 -9.14 -2.55
C LYS A 221 -6.72 -10.66 -2.39
N GLN A 222 -6.80 -11.36 -3.51
CA GLN A 222 -6.65 -12.81 -3.58
C GLN A 222 -5.17 -13.13 -3.67
N LEU A 223 -4.70 -13.96 -2.78
CA LEU A 223 -3.32 -14.43 -2.72
C LEU A 223 -3.12 -15.60 -3.68
N ASP A 224 -1.87 -15.81 -4.08
CA ASP A 224 -1.44 -16.95 -4.87
C ASP A 224 -1.65 -18.26 -4.08
N SER A 225 -1.95 -19.36 -4.78
CA SER A 225 -2.14 -20.67 -4.15
C SER A 225 -0.89 -21.15 -3.39
N ASP A 226 0.31 -20.82 -3.88
CA ASP A 226 1.54 -21.17 -3.18
C ASP A 226 1.67 -20.42 -1.84
N ILE A 227 1.07 -19.22 -1.73
CA ILE A 227 0.98 -18.49 -0.45
C ILE A 227 -0.05 -19.16 0.47
N GLU A 228 -1.22 -19.54 -0.05
CA GLU A 228 -2.27 -20.24 0.71
C GLU A 228 -1.75 -21.55 1.32
N ASP A 229 -0.92 -22.31 0.57
CA ASP A 229 -0.33 -23.58 1.02
C ASP A 229 0.77 -23.40 2.09
N SER A 230 1.18 -22.18 2.41
CA SER A 230 2.18 -21.92 3.45
C SER A 230 1.64 -22.28 4.84
N PRO A 231 2.43 -23.00 5.67
CA PRO A 231 1.96 -23.44 7.00
C PRO A 231 1.73 -22.30 8.01
N ILE A 232 2.08 -21.08 7.67
CA ILE A 232 1.87 -19.87 8.50
C ILE A 232 0.69 -19.02 8.03
N ILE A 233 -0.03 -19.47 7.00
CA ILE A 233 -1.16 -18.76 6.38
C ILE A 233 -2.47 -19.51 6.66
N ASP A 234 -3.51 -18.79 7.03
CA ASP A 234 -4.85 -19.32 7.34
C ASP A 234 -5.87 -19.00 6.26
N THR A 235 -5.66 -17.92 5.51
CA THR A 235 -6.62 -17.45 4.50
C THR A 235 -5.92 -17.08 3.20
N ASP A 236 -6.58 -17.38 2.11
CA ASP A 236 -6.14 -17.11 0.73
C ASP A 236 -6.34 -15.65 0.29
N ASN A 237 -6.83 -14.80 1.19
CA ASN A 237 -7.17 -13.42 0.83
C ASN A 237 -6.93 -12.43 1.96
N THR A 238 -6.84 -11.15 1.58
CA THR A 238 -6.88 -10.03 2.53
C THR A 238 -7.91 -9.00 2.08
N THR A 239 -8.59 -8.41 3.05
CA THR A 239 -9.53 -7.31 2.82
C THR A 239 -9.09 -6.09 3.59
N THR A 240 -8.93 -4.97 2.89
CA THR A 240 -8.63 -3.67 3.50
C THR A 240 -9.81 -2.74 3.34
N VAL A 241 -10.23 -2.14 4.44
CA VAL A 241 -11.27 -1.08 4.46
C VAL A 241 -10.66 0.19 5.03
N MET A 242 -10.93 1.32 4.41
CA MET A 242 -10.46 2.62 4.89
C MET A 242 -11.58 3.65 4.81
N MET A 243 -11.64 4.52 5.81
CA MET A 243 -12.47 5.74 5.79
C MET A 243 -11.64 6.93 6.25
N SER A 244 -11.85 8.08 5.62
CA SER A 244 -11.12 9.31 5.98
C SER A 244 -11.94 10.56 5.73
N VAL A 245 -11.61 11.61 6.49
CA VAL A 245 -12.09 12.97 6.29
C VAL A 245 -10.88 13.86 6.07
N ASN A 246 -10.92 14.65 5.00
CA ASN A 246 -9.77 15.46 4.59
C ASN A 246 -10.21 16.90 4.31
N TYR A 247 -9.35 17.84 4.69
CA TYR A 247 -9.46 19.25 4.36
C TYR A 247 -8.39 19.62 3.33
N ARG A 248 -8.82 20.22 2.23
CA ARG A 248 -7.97 20.74 1.17
C ARG A 248 -7.83 22.24 1.32
N PHE A 249 -6.62 22.72 1.36
CA PHE A 249 -6.26 24.13 1.44
C PHE A 249 -6.32 24.83 0.10
#